data_4f0589a790fa8542707a22e138cbf0b0
#
_entry.id   4f0589a790fa8542707a22e138cbf0b0
#
_cell.length_a   1.000
_cell.length_b   1.000
_cell.length_c   1.000
_cell.angle_alpha   90.00
_cell.angle_beta   90.00
_cell.angle_gamma   90.00
#
_symmetry.space_group_name_H-M   'P 1'
#
loop_
_entity.id
_entity.type
_entity.pdbx_description
1 polymer ?
#
loop_
_entity_poly.entity_id
_entity_poly.type
_entity_poly.pdbx_seq_one_letter_code
_entity_poly.pdbx_strand_id
1 'polypeptide(L)'
;MTVTLGFDVEEFDFPLERGRGIDFGTQLAVSSEGLEFLLDLLARLELRATFYTTANFALHRTDLVRRIVAGGHEVASHDYYHGLTAGSDPAGSRRTLEELTGQRIVGYRAPRLAAASSAALAAAGYRYNSSINPTWIPTRYNNLRAPCSVSREEGLTIYPVSVSAPFRVPLFWISLHVMPLPLYKLLCRSALRRDGHLNLYFHPWEFSARLREPAFGVPGYLTHCSGTDLQRKFIRLLEWLKARGCRFLTTPEYLGCDE
;
A
#
# COMPACT_ATOMS: atom_id res chain seq x y z
N MET A 1 16.62 3.43 -12.34
CA MET A 1 16.06 3.10 -11.02
C MET A 1 14.54 3.11 -11.11
N THR A 2 13.86 2.20 -10.45
CA THR A 2 12.39 2.07 -10.52
C THR A 2 11.76 2.31 -9.15
N VAL A 3 10.57 2.89 -9.14
CA VAL A 3 9.74 3.05 -7.94
C VAL A 3 8.38 2.46 -8.24
N THR A 4 7.91 1.57 -7.38
CA THR A 4 6.51 1.16 -7.32
C THR A 4 5.88 1.79 -6.08
N LEU A 5 4.77 2.48 -6.27
CA LEU A 5 3.95 3.01 -5.19
C LEU A 5 2.78 2.07 -4.97
N GLY A 6 2.65 1.51 -3.78
CA GLY A 6 1.51 0.72 -3.36
C GLY A 6 0.64 1.52 -2.40
N PHE A 7 -0.66 1.50 -2.62
CA PHE A 7 -1.64 2.08 -1.70
C PHE A 7 -2.60 0.99 -1.26
N ASP A 8 -2.66 0.75 0.05
CA ASP A 8 -3.58 -0.21 0.65
C ASP A 8 -4.92 0.52 0.86
N VAL A 9 -5.84 0.30 -0.08
CA VAL A 9 -7.17 0.94 -0.13
C VAL A 9 -8.16 0.08 0.63
N GLU A 10 -8.44 0.49 1.83
CA GLU A 10 -9.21 -0.25 2.82
C GLU A 10 -10.16 0.68 3.57
N GLU A 11 -11.09 0.12 4.29
CA GLU A 11 -11.90 0.82 5.27
C GLU A 11 -11.01 1.29 6.42
N PHE A 12 -11.15 2.54 6.84
CA PHE A 12 -10.39 3.07 7.98
C PHE A 12 -10.86 2.45 9.29
N ASP A 13 -10.44 1.22 9.56
CA ASP A 13 -10.82 0.47 10.77
C ASP A 13 -9.83 0.63 11.94
N PHE A 14 -8.81 1.45 11.83
CA PHE A 14 -7.80 1.69 12.84
C PHE A 14 -8.37 1.99 14.26
N PRO A 15 -9.47 2.76 14.41
CA PRO A 15 -10.11 2.95 15.71
C PRO A 15 -10.63 1.65 16.35
N LEU A 16 -11.14 0.72 15.54
CA LEU A 16 -11.65 -0.58 16.01
C LEU A 16 -10.52 -1.43 16.62
N GLU A 17 -9.32 -1.38 16.07
CA GLU A 17 -8.14 -2.07 16.62
C GLU A 17 -7.80 -1.59 18.05
N ARG A 18 -8.28 -0.41 18.42
CA ARG A 18 -8.07 0.21 19.74
C ARG A 18 -9.31 0.17 20.63
N GLY A 19 -10.29 -0.65 20.28
CA GLY A 19 -11.53 -0.78 21.03
C GLY A 19 -12.42 0.46 20.99
N ARG A 20 -12.26 1.33 19.97
CA ARG A 20 -13.12 2.51 19.78
C ARG A 20 -14.14 2.25 18.68
N GLY A 21 -15.36 2.76 18.88
CA GLY A 21 -16.40 2.68 17.86
C GLY A 21 -16.14 3.68 16.73
N ILE A 22 -16.37 3.22 15.49
CA ILE A 22 -16.44 4.05 14.30
C ILE A 22 -17.45 3.42 13.35
N ASP A 23 -18.38 4.19 12.83
CA ASP A 23 -19.35 3.69 11.86
C ASP A 23 -18.73 3.47 10.49
N PHE A 24 -19.31 2.57 9.72
CA PHE A 24 -18.78 2.16 8.44
C PHE A 24 -18.74 3.30 7.41
N GLY A 25 -19.74 4.18 7.42
CA GLY A 25 -19.77 5.35 6.54
C GLY A 25 -18.58 6.29 6.80
N THR A 26 -18.24 6.51 8.07
CA THR A 26 -17.07 7.31 8.46
C THR A 26 -15.77 6.61 8.05
N GLN A 27 -15.66 5.28 8.20
CA GLN A 27 -14.47 4.53 7.73
C GLN A 27 -14.25 4.74 6.24
N LEU A 28 -15.30 4.60 5.43
CA LEU A 28 -15.25 4.82 3.98
C LEU A 28 -14.90 6.28 3.64
N ALA A 29 -15.52 7.25 4.33
CA ALA A 29 -15.30 8.66 4.05
C ALA A 29 -13.85 9.09 4.29
N VAL A 30 -13.22 8.63 5.39
CA VAL A 30 -11.82 8.95 5.72
C VAL A 30 -10.86 8.38 4.66
N SER A 31 -11.04 7.12 4.27
CA SER A 31 -10.21 6.51 3.22
C SER A 31 -10.45 7.16 1.85
N SER A 32 -11.69 7.52 1.54
CA SER A 32 -12.05 8.15 0.27
C SER A 32 -11.43 9.53 0.09
N GLU A 33 -11.45 10.37 1.13
CA GLU A 33 -10.85 11.71 1.10
C GLU A 33 -9.35 11.63 0.72
N GLY A 34 -8.63 10.69 1.35
CA GLY A 34 -7.22 10.51 1.05
C GLY A 34 -6.98 9.89 -0.32
N LEU A 35 -7.86 8.98 -0.77
CA LEU A 35 -7.76 8.37 -2.10
C LEU A 35 -8.00 9.39 -3.21
N GLU A 36 -8.97 10.28 -3.06
CA GLU A 36 -9.22 11.39 -4.00
C GLU A 36 -7.98 12.27 -4.14
N PHE A 37 -7.40 12.70 -3.01
CA PHE A 37 -6.13 13.46 -3.03
C PHE A 37 -5.01 12.71 -3.78
N LEU A 38 -4.84 11.41 -3.52
CA LEU A 38 -3.79 10.62 -4.16
C LEU A 38 -4.01 10.51 -5.67
N LEU A 39 -5.22 10.25 -6.13
CA LEU A 39 -5.55 10.17 -7.55
C LEU A 39 -5.30 11.50 -8.27
N ASP A 40 -5.71 12.62 -7.68
CA ASP A 40 -5.45 13.96 -8.24
C ASP A 40 -3.94 14.27 -8.28
N LEU A 41 -3.20 13.89 -7.24
CA LEU A 41 -1.75 14.07 -7.18
C LEU A 41 -1.03 13.24 -8.25
N LEU A 42 -1.38 11.97 -8.37
CA LEU A 42 -0.75 11.06 -9.34
C LEU A 42 -1.04 11.50 -10.79
N ALA A 43 -2.27 11.93 -11.08
CA ALA A 43 -2.63 12.49 -12.37
C ALA A 43 -1.81 13.76 -12.68
N ARG A 44 -1.71 14.71 -11.74
CA ARG A 44 -0.92 15.94 -11.89
C ARG A 44 0.57 15.66 -12.13
N LEU A 45 1.10 14.64 -11.49
CA LEU A 45 2.51 14.26 -11.62
C LEU A 45 2.77 13.26 -12.76
N GLU A 46 1.72 12.80 -13.45
CA GLU A 46 1.79 11.78 -14.52
C GLU A 46 2.46 10.49 -14.03
N LEU A 47 2.07 10.02 -12.82
CA LEU A 47 2.61 8.82 -12.20
C LEU A 47 1.58 7.70 -12.18
N ARG A 48 2.03 6.46 -12.34
CA ARG A 48 1.22 5.27 -12.14
C ARG A 48 1.58 4.58 -10.83
N ALA A 49 0.61 3.86 -10.27
CA ALA A 49 0.73 3.19 -8.98
C ALA A 49 -0.13 1.91 -8.94
N THR A 50 0.07 1.10 -7.91
CA THR A 50 -0.73 -0.08 -7.59
C THR A 50 -1.61 0.22 -6.39
N PHE A 51 -2.91 -0.03 -6.50
CA PHE A 51 -3.89 0.12 -5.44
C PHE A 51 -4.36 -1.26 -4.98
N TYR A 52 -3.83 -1.72 -3.85
CA TYR A 52 -4.27 -2.95 -3.19
C TYR A 52 -5.59 -2.65 -2.48
N THR A 53 -6.68 -3.09 -3.07
CA THR A 53 -8.04 -2.67 -2.68
C THR A 53 -8.79 -3.83 -2.06
N THR A 54 -9.43 -3.62 -0.91
CA THR A 54 -10.37 -4.60 -0.37
C THR A 54 -11.60 -4.68 -1.27
N ALA A 55 -12.14 -5.88 -1.48
CA ALA A 55 -13.35 -6.05 -2.27
C ALA A 55 -14.53 -5.29 -1.65
N ASN A 56 -14.59 -5.26 -0.33
CA ASN A 56 -15.63 -4.54 0.40
C ASN A 56 -15.58 -3.02 0.17
N PHE A 57 -14.39 -2.39 0.21
CA PHE A 57 -14.26 -0.97 -0.16
C PHE A 57 -14.69 -0.74 -1.61
N ALA A 58 -14.25 -1.62 -2.53
CA ALA A 58 -14.56 -1.50 -3.96
C ALA A 58 -16.06 -1.55 -4.26
N LEU A 59 -16.80 -2.41 -3.57
CA LEU A 59 -18.26 -2.51 -3.70
C LEU A 59 -18.97 -1.23 -3.28
N HIS A 60 -18.50 -0.56 -2.24
CA HIS A 60 -19.13 0.65 -1.69
C HIS A 60 -18.63 1.95 -2.34
N ARG A 61 -17.46 1.94 -2.96
CA ARG A 61 -16.84 3.09 -3.63
C ARG A 61 -16.38 2.74 -5.04
N THR A 62 -17.28 2.13 -5.80
CA THR A 62 -17.07 1.77 -7.21
C THR A 62 -16.70 2.99 -8.06
N ASP A 63 -17.19 4.17 -7.71
CA ASP A 63 -16.84 5.45 -8.32
C ASP A 63 -15.31 5.71 -8.25
N LEU A 64 -14.70 5.55 -7.09
CA LEU A 64 -13.27 5.76 -6.89
C LEU A 64 -12.44 4.64 -7.55
N VAL A 65 -12.91 3.39 -7.48
CA VAL A 65 -12.22 2.27 -8.14
C VAL A 65 -12.20 2.48 -9.66
N ARG A 66 -13.28 2.97 -10.26
CA ARG A 66 -13.29 3.35 -11.68
C ARG A 66 -12.30 4.48 -12.00
N ARG A 67 -12.11 5.43 -11.09
CA ARG A 67 -11.08 6.48 -11.25
C ARG A 67 -9.67 5.91 -11.19
N ILE A 68 -9.40 4.90 -10.34
CA ILE A 68 -8.11 4.19 -10.32
C ILE A 68 -7.84 3.58 -11.71
N VAL A 69 -8.81 2.84 -12.24
CA VAL A 69 -8.70 2.19 -13.56
C VAL A 69 -8.51 3.23 -14.67
N ALA A 70 -9.33 4.28 -14.69
CA ALA A 70 -9.27 5.34 -15.71
C ALA A 70 -7.94 6.12 -15.68
N GLY A 71 -7.28 6.19 -14.52
CA GLY A 71 -5.94 6.78 -14.35
C GLY A 71 -4.79 5.89 -14.85
N GLY A 72 -5.09 4.71 -15.39
CA GLY A 72 -4.07 3.76 -15.85
C GLY A 72 -3.29 3.11 -14.70
N HIS A 73 -3.86 3.08 -13.51
CA HIS A 73 -3.28 2.42 -12.35
C HIS A 73 -3.69 0.94 -12.31
N GLU A 74 -2.91 0.14 -11.58
CA GLU A 74 -3.29 -1.23 -11.26
C GLU A 74 -4.24 -1.26 -10.07
N VAL A 75 -5.31 -2.04 -10.17
CA VAL A 75 -6.06 -2.55 -9.01
C VAL A 75 -5.54 -3.94 -8.68
N ALA A 76 -5.06 -4.11 -7.45
CA ALA A 76 -4.65 -5.39 -6.88
C ALA A 76 -5.54 -5.72 -5.66
N SER A 77 -5.52 -6.97 -5.22
CA SER A 77 -6.34 -7.40 -4.09
C SER A 77 -5.67 -7.09 -2.74
N HIS A 78 -6.45 -6.52 -1.82
CA HIS A 78 -6.15 -6.43 -0.39
C HIS A 78 -7.08 -7.32 0.45
N ASP A 79 -7.34 -8.54 -0.06
CA ASP A 79 -8.35 -9.47 0.46
C ASP A 79 -9.79 -8.94 0.31
N TYR A 80 -10.77 -9.66 0.86
CA TYR A 80 -12.17 -9.25 0.79
C TYR A 80 -12.50 -8.17 1.81
N TYR A 81 -12.07 -8.34 3.06
CA TYR A 81 -12.27 -7.43 4.19
C TYR A 81 -10.94 -7.15 4.89
N HIS A 82 -10.78 -5.92 5.39
CA HIS A 82 -9.62 -5.58 6.23
C HIS A 82 -9.85 -5.96 7.71
N GLY A 83 -11.09 -6.11 8.14
CA GLY A 83 -11.49 -6.28 9.55
C GLY A 83 -10.82 -7.45 10.28
N LEU A 84 -10.57 -7.27 11.59
CA LEU A 84 -9.88 -8.25 12.45
C LEU A 84 -10.59 -9.59 12.58
N THR A 85 -11.91 -9.62 12.42
CA THR A 85 -12.78 -10.79 12.62
C THR A 85 -13.23 -11.42 11.30
N ALA A 86 -12.93 -10.79 10.18
CA ALA A 86 -13.27 -11.32 8.88
C ALA A 86 -12.30 -12.45 8.48
N GLY A 87 -12.83 -13.54 7.99
CA GLY A 87 -12.01 -14.59 7.36
C GLY A 87 -11.35 -14.08 6.08
N SER A 88 -10.18 -14.62 5.74
CA SER A 88 -9.52 -14.33 4.47
C SER A 88 -10.24 -15.03 3.32
N ASP A 89 -10.58 -14.31 2.25
CA ASP A 89 -11.16 -14.84 1.02
C ASP A 89 -10.48 -14.21 -0.22
N PRO A 90 -9.24 -14.56 -0.51
CA PRO A 90 -8.53 -14.03 -1.67
C PRO A 90 -9.22 -14.36 -3.01
N ALA A 91 -9.80 -15.54 -3.13
CA ALA A 91 -10.47 -15.96 -4.36
C ALA A 91 -11.77 -15.17 -4.62
N GLY A 92 -12.57 -14.93 -3.59
CA GLY A 92 -13.75 -14.07 -3.66
C GLY A 92 -13.39 -12.62 -3.95
N SER A 93 -12.37 -12.08 -3.27
CA SER A 93 -11.85 -10.75 -3.51
C SER A 93 -11.44 -10.56 -4.97
N ARG A 94 -10.65 -11.51 -5.51
CA ARG A 94 -10.21 -11.44 -6.90
C ARG A 94 -11.39 -11.37 -7.87
N ARG A 95 -12.38 -12.29 -7.75
CA ARG A 95 -13.55 -12.29 -8.62
C ARG A 95 -14.33 -10.99 -8.56
N THR A 96 -14.61 -10.49 -7.35
CA THR A 96 -15.35 -9.24 -7.16
C THR A 96 -14.63 -8.06 -7.78
N LEU A 97 -13.31 -7.95 -7.59
CA LEU A 97 -12.53 -6.87 -8.16
C LEU A 97 -12.44 -6.96 -9.69
N GLU A 98 -12.30 -8.17 -10.27
CA GLU A 98 -12.32 -8.38 -11.72
C GLU A 98 -13.68 -7.97 -12.33
N GLU A 99 -14.78 -8.33 -11.69
CA GLU A 99 -16.14 -7.93 -12.12
C GLU A 99 -16.36 -6.42 -12.08
N LEU A 100 -15.86 -5.74 -11.05
CA LEU A 100 -16.03 -4.29 -10.89
C LEU A 100 -15.13 -3.46 -11.80
N THR A 101 -13.92 -3.94 -12.08
CA THR A 101 -12.89 -3.17 -12.79
C THR A 101 -12.78 -3.53 -14.27
N GLY A 102 -13.17 -4.74 -14.65
CA GLY A 102 -12.86 -5.32 -15.97
C GLY A 102 -11.36 -5.59 -16.17
N GLN A 103 -10.51 -5.38 -15.15
CA GLN A 103 -9.09 -5.71 -15.19
C GLN A 103 -8.85 -7.12 -14.65
N ARG A 104 -7.83 -7.78 -15.15
CA ARG A 104 -7.33 -9.02 -14.55
C ARG A 104 -6.60 -8.68 -13.25
N ILE A 105 -7.01 -9.25 -12.14
CA ILE A 105 -6.38 -9.03 -10.82
C ILE A 105 -5.28 -10.07 -10.62
N VAL A 106 -4.04 -9.62 -10.74
CA VAL A 106 -2.85 -10.49 -10.66
C VAL A 106 -2.06 -10.33 -9.36
N GLY A 107 -2.27 -9.23 -8.65
CA GLY A 107 -1.53 -8.87 -7.44
C GLY A 107 -2.31 -9.07 -6.16
N TYR A 108 -1.60 -9.45 -5.11
CA TYR A 108 -2.15 -9.58 -3.76
C TYR A 108 -1.25 -8.93 -2.71
N ARG A 109 -1.88 -8.30 -1.73
CA ARG A 109 -1.27 -7.92 -0.45
C ARG A 109 -2.22 -8.24 0.67
N ALA A 110 -1.74 -9.00 1.66
CA ALA A 110 -2.54 -9.36 2.83
C ALA A 110 -2.77 -8.14 3.72
N PRO A 111 -3.99 -7.96 4.27
CA PRO A 111 -4.25 -7.01 5.34
C PRO A 111 -3.20 -7.12 6.44
N ARG A 112 -2.71 -5.98 6.93
CA ARG A 112 -1.67 -5.89 7.98
C ARG A 112 -0.37 -6.62 7.66
N LEU A 113 -0.11 -6.93 6.40
CA LEU A 113 1.01 -7.78 5.95
C LEU A 113 1.02 -9.14 6.67
N ALA A 114 -0.16 -9.71 6.92
CA ALA A 114 -0.30 -11.03 7.53
C ALA A 114 0.31 -12.12 6.64
N ALA A 115 0.68 -13.23 7.26
CA ALA A 115 1.15 -14.38 6.51
C ALA A 115 0.02 -14.96 5.65
N ALA A 116 0.31 -15.19 4.38
CA ALA A 116 -0.60 -15.81 3.42
C ALA A 116 0.11 -16.96 2.71
N SER A 117 -0.60 -18.06 2.46
CA SER A 117 -0.05 -19.22 1.77
C SER A 117 0.18 -18.90 0.29
N SER A 118 1.43 -19.01 -0.15
CA SER A 118 1.80 -18.80 -1.55
C SER A 118 1.11 -19.80 -2.47
N ALA A 119 0.97 -21.06 -2.07
CA ALA A 119 0.23 -22.09 -2.83
C ALA A 119 -1.27 -21.73 -2.97
N ALA A 120 -1.91 -21.26 -1.88
CA ALA A 120 -3.32 -20.87 -1.92
C ALA A 120 -3.55 -19.65 -2.82
N LEU A 121 -2.66 -18.65 -2.76
CA LEU A 121 -2.74 -17.48 -3.63
C LEU A 121 -2.50 -17.84 -5.10
N ALA A 122 -1.52 -18.70 -5.39
CA ALA A 122 -1.27 -19.18 -6.75
C ALA A 122 -2.48 -19.98 -7.29
N ALA A 123 -3.08 -20.85 -6.47
CA ALA A 123 -4.30 -21.58 -6.82
C ALA A 123 -5.51 -20.66 -7.04
N ALA A 124 -5.60 -19.55 -6.30
CA ALA A 124 -6.59 -18.49 -6.54
C ALA A 124 -6.31 -17.66 -7.80
N GLY A 125 -5.16 -17.86 -8.46
CA GLY A 125 -4.79 -17.24 -9.74
C GLY A 125 -4.02 -15.93 -9.64
N TYR A 126 -3.50 -15.60 -8.46
CA TYR A 126 -2.56 -14.49 -8.31
C TYR A 126 -1.20 -14.84 -8.90
N ARG A 127 -0.45 -13.83 -9.33
CA ARG A 127 0.90 -13.98 -9.90
C ARG A 127 1.98 -13.42 -8.98
N TYR A 128 1.62 -12.46 -8.12
CA TYR A 128 2.56 -11.91 -7.14
C TYR A 128 1.88 -11.61 -5.80
N ASN A 129 2.70 -11.64 -4.75
CA ASN A 129 2.35 -11.29 -3.38
C ASN A 129 3.33 -10.26 -2.82
N SER A 130 2.82 -9.12 -2.35
CA SER A 130 3.61 -8.03 -1.75
C SER A 130 3.32 -7.85 -0.25
N SER A 131 3.18 -8.97 0.48
CA SER A 131 2.83 -8.96 1.92
C SER A 131 4.04 -9.00 2.86
N ILE A 132 5.27 -9.03 2.35
CA ILE A 132 6.46 -9.16 3.17
C ILE A 132 7.15 -7.81 3.36
N ASN A 133 7.32 -7.41 4.63
CA ASN A 133 8.23 -6.34 5.02
C ASN A 133 9.45 -6.99 5.68
N PRO A 134 10.64 -7.02 5.03
CA PRO A 134 11.81 -7.80 5.49
C PRO A 134 12.57 -7.10 6.61
N THR A 135 11.89 -6.82 7.71
CA THR A 135 12.38 -6.14 8.91
C THR A 135 11.83 -6.80 10.17
N TRP A 136 12.20 -6.28 11.32
CA TRP A 136 11.62 -6.63 12.60
C TRP A 136 10.76 -5.47 13.12
N ILE A 137 9.48 -5.74 13.35
CA ILE A 137 8.56 -4.84 14.06
C ILE A 137 8.17 -5.54 15.36
N PRO A 138 8.62 -5.02 16.52
CA PRO A 138 8.27 -5.60 17.82
C PRO A 138 6.76 -5.82 17.95
N THR A 139 6.36 -6.93 18.56
CA THR A 139 4.97 -7.35 18.76
C THR A 139 4.16 -7.70 17.50
N ARG A 140 4.70 -7.45 16.29
CA ARG A 140 4.00 -7.76 15.02
C ARG A 140 4.64 -8.92 14.26
N TYR A 141 5.90 -8.79 13.86
CA TYR A 141 6.60 -9.84 13.11
C TYR A 141 8.13 -9.67 13.15
N ASN A 142 8.84 -10.78 12.91
CA ASN A 142 10.29 -10.79 12.72
C ASN A 142 10.62 -11.45 11.37
N ASN A 143 10.82 -10.62 10.35
CA ASN A 143 11.12 -11.02 8.98
C ASN A 143 12.58 -10.71 8.58
N LEU A 144 13.49 -10.59 9.55
CA LEU A 144 14.91 -10.28 9.27
C LEU A 144 15.61 -11.31 8.38
N ARG A 145 15.08 -12.54 8.29
CA ARG A 145 15.60 -13.59 7.41
C ARG A 145 15.00 -13.57 6.00
N ALA A 146 13.90 -12.83 5.81
CA ALA A 146 13.27 -12.73 4.49
C ALA A 146 14.19 -12.00 3.49
N PRO A 147 14.17 -12.39 2.20
CA PRO A 147 14.86 -11.66 1.14
C PRO A 147 14.40 -10.21 1.08
N CYS A 148 15.30 -9.29 0.73
CA CYS A 148 14.95 -7.88 0.45
C CYS A 148 14.64 -7.65 -1.04
N SER A 149 14.93 -8.63 -1.88
CA SER A 149 14.73 -8.59 -3.34
C SER A 149 13.58 -9.51 -3.75
N VAL A 150 13.14 -9.35 -5.00
CA VAL A 150 12.15 -10.24 -5.61
C VAL A 150 12.62 -11.69 -5.51
N SER A 151 11.73 -12.58 -5.13
CA SER A 151 11.97 -14.03 -5.06
C SER A 151 10.75 -14.79 -5.58
N ARG A 152 10.84 -16.11 -5.66
CA ARG A 152 9.71 -16.99 -6.04
C ARG A 152 9.47 -18.04 -4.98
N GLU A 153 8.21 -18.30 -4.70
CA GLU A 153 7.77 -19.31 -3.75
C GLU A 153 6.50 -19.97 -4.30
N GLU A 154 6.52 -21.29 -4.45
CA GLU A 154 5.37 -22.09 -4.91
C GLU A 154 4.66 -21.54 -6.18
N GLY A 155 5.45 -21.08 -7.14
CA GLY A 155 4.95 -20.51 -8.40
C GLY A 155 4.56 -19.03 -8.33
N LEU A 156 4.52 -18.44 -7.16
CA LEU A 156 4.17 -17.05 -6.91
C LEU A 156 5.42 -16.17 -6.83
N THR A 157 5.37 -14.98 -7.43
CA THR A 157 6.42 -13.97 -7.25
C THR A 157 6.22 -13.25 -5.94
N ILE A 158 7.22 -13.25 -5.07
CA ILE A 158 7.23 -12.52 -3.79
C ILE A 158 7.94 -11.19 -4.01
N TYR A 159 7.22 -10.09 -3.76
CA TYR A 159 7.73 -8.73 -3.92
C TYR A 159 7.74 -7.98 -2.59
N PRO A 160 8.87 -8.00 -1.85
CA PRO A 160 8.95 -7.39 -0.54
C PRO A 160 8.83 -5.86 -0.58
N VAL A 161 8.30 -5.28 0.50
CA VAL A 161 8.40 -3.84 0.76
C VAL A 161 9.86 -3.46 0.95
N SER A 162 10.26 -2.30 0.45
CA SER A 162 11.65 -1.85 0.56
C SER A 162 12.05 -1.49 1.98
N VAL A 163 13.27 -1.90 2.32
CA VAL A 163 13.95 -1.51 3.56
C VAL A 163 15.32 -0.91 3.23
N SER A 164 15.80 -0.03 4.10
CA SER A 164 17.13 0.57 3.93
C SER A 164 18.27 -0.45 4.02
N ALA A 165 19.42 -0.14 3.46
CA ALA A 165 20.67 -0.87 3.69
C ALA A 165 21.55 -0.04 4.66
N PRO A 166 22.34 -0.71 5.57
CA PRO A 166 22.31 -2.15 5.87
C PRO A 166 21.27 -2.53 6.93
N PHE A 167 20.70 -1.57 7.67
CA PHE A 167 19.95 -1.78 8.92
C PHE A 167 18.50 -2.24 8.75
N ARG A 168 18.03 -2.42 7.52
CA ARG A 168 16.65 -2.84 7.22
C ARG A 168 15.58 -1.96 7.88
N VAL A 169 15.83 -0.64 7.99
CA VAL A 169 14.80 0.29 8.42
C VAL A 169 13.68 0.31 7.38
N PRO A 170 12.43 0.05 7.75
CA PRO A 170 11.35 -0.08 6.79
C PRO A 170 11.04 1.27 6.13
N LEU A 171 10.87 1.25 4.80
CA LEU A 171 10.54 2.44 4.00
C LEU A 171 9.04 2.44 3.70
N PHE A 172 8.24 2.58 4.74
CA PHE A 172 6.79 2.44 4.70
C PHE A 172 6.11 3.65 5.37
N TRP A 173 4.80 3.65 5.40
CA TRP A 173 3.97 4.74 5.89
C TRP A 173 4.39 5.31 7.26
N ILE A 174 4.58 4.48 8.30
CA ILE A 174 4.98 4.99 9.64
C ILE A 174 6.31 5.75 9.54
N SER A 175 7.27 5.23 8.80
CA SER A 175 8.57 5.89 8.65
C SER A 175 8.46 7.25 7.99
N LEU A 176 7.56 7.41 7.02
CA LEU A 176 7.31 8.72 6.42
C LEU A 176 6.64 9.68 7.41
N HIS A 177 5.73 9.20 8.28
CA HIS A 177 5.13 10.05 9.32
C HIS A 177 6.18 10.58 10.29
N VAL A 178 7.01 9.70 10.86
CA VAL A 178 7.84 10.02 12.04
C VAL A 178 9.21 10.60 11.70
N MET A 179 9.77 10.26 10.53
CA MET A 179 11.15 10.67 10.19
C MET A 179 11.18 12.05 9.51
N PRO A 180 12.21 12.88 9.74
CA PRO A 180 12.48 14.04 8.89
C PRO A 180 12.68 13.59 7.43
N LEU A 181 12.11 14.34 6.49
CA LEU A 181 12.18 14.00 5.07
C LEU A 181 13.61 13.80 4.51
N PRO A 182 14.62 14.59 4.91
CA PRO A 182 16.00 14.35 4.47
C PRO A 182 16.52 12.98 4.88
N LEU A 183 16.21 12.52 6.10
CA LEU A 183 16.60 11.19 6.58
C LEU A 183 15.88 10.09 5.79
N TYR A 184 14.56 10.21 5.59
CA TYR A 184 13.80 9.27 4.79
C TYR A 184 14.35 9.15 3.36
N LYS A 185 14.68 10.29 2.71
CA LYS A 185 15.33 10.33 1.40
C LYS A 185 16.71 9.64 1.40
N LEU A 186 17.50 9.80 2.45
CA LEU A 186 18.79 9.11 2.60
C LEU A 186 18.60 7.59 2.65
N LEU A 187 17.63 7.11 3.42
CA LEU A 187 17.30 5.69 3.51
C LEU A 187 16.76 5.13 2.18
N CYS A 188 15.88 5.85 1.49
CA CYS A 188 15.45 5.50 0.13
C CYS A 188 16.65 5.37 -0.83
N ARG A 189 17.60 6.31 -0.75
CA ARG A 189 18.84 6.25 -1.55
C ARG A 189 19.69 5.00 -1.28
N SER A 190 19.74 4.55 -0.02
CA SER A 190 20.48 3.35 0.33
C SER A 190 19.84 2.09 -0.28
N ALA A 191 18.51 1.99 -0.25
CA ALA A 191 17.76 0.90 -0.87
C ALA A 191 17.91 0.93 -2.41
N LEU A 192 17.72 2.11 -3.04
CA LEU A 192 17.90 2.26 -4.50
C LEU A 192 19.29 1.85 -4.98
N ARG A 193 20.34 2.13 -4.19
CA ARG A 193 21.71 1.72 -4.53
C ARG A 193 21.93 0.21 -4.43
N ARG A 194 21.28 -0.45 -3.45
CA ARG A 194 21.41 -1.89 -3.26
C ARG A 194 20.58 -2.68 -4.25
N ASP A 195 19.29 -2.27 -4.40
CA ASP A 195 18.26 -3.09 -5.06
C ASP A 195 17.89 -2.60 -6.47
N GLY A 196 18.28 -1.35 -6.82
CA GLY A 196 17.89 -0.72 -8.09
C GLY A 196 16.44 -0.24 -8.12
N HIS A 197 15.63 -0.56 -7.11
CA HIS A 197 14.22 -0.21 -7.03
C HIS A 197 13.77 0.19 -5.61
N LEU A 198 12.56 0.77 -5.53
CA LEU A 198 11.81 0.97 -4.30
C LEU A 198 10.39 0.41 -4.46
N ASN A 199 9.94 -0.35 -3.49
CA ASN A 199 8.55 -0.71 -3.26
C ASN A 199 8.08 -0.01 -1.98
N LEU A 200 7.35 1.08 -2.12
CA LEU A 200 6.86 1.90 -1.02
C LEU A 200 5.37 1.68 -0.84
N TYR A 201 4.88 1.60 0.41
CA TYR A 201 3.45 1.49 0.62
C TYR A 201 2.92 2.47 1.67
N PHE A 202 1.68 2.90 1.43
CA PHE A 202 0.93 3.88 2.20
C PHE A 202 -0.54 3.49 2.20
N HIS A 203 -1.33 4.18 3.03
CA HIS A 203 -2.78 4.02 3.04
C HIS A 203 -3.45 5.36 2.68
N PRO A 204 -4.55 5.39 1.91
CA PRO A 204 -5.26 6.61 1.60
C PRO A 204 -5.67 7.41 2.84
N TRP A 205 -6.17 6.74 3.88
CA TRP A 205 -6.64 7.39 5.10
C TRP A 205 -5.56 8.23 5.83
N GLU A 206 -4.28 7.97 5.61
CA GLU A 206 -3.18 8.78 6.16
C GLU A 206 -3.20 10.23 5.67
N PHE A 207 -3.67 10.43 4.44
CA PHE A 207 -3.72 11.73 3.76
C PHE A 207 -5.00 12.51 4.04
N SER A 208 -5.98 11.93 4.75
CA SER A 208 -7.18 12.62 5.20
C SER A 208 -6.85 13.59 6.33
N ALA A 209 -7.42 14.79 6.28
CA ALA A 209 -7.34 15.77 7.37
C ALA A 209 -8.02 15.26 8.65
N ARG A 210 -9.01 14.38 8.49
CA ARG A 210 -9.79 13.80 9.57
C ARG A 210 -9.00 12.86 10.49
N LEU A 211 -7.83 12.37 10.06
CA LEU A 211 -6.99 11.49 10.89
C LEU A 211 -6.64 12.11 12.26
N ARG A 212 -6.71 13.43 12.38
CA ARG A 212 -6.48 14.18 13.64
C ARG A 212 -7.70 14.25 14.56
N GLU A 213 -8.86 13.73 14.16
CA GLU A 213 -10.05 13.73 15.00
C GLU A 213 -9.79 12.91 16.29
N PRO A 214 -9.98 13.50 17.49
CA PRO A 214 -9.67 12.82 18.75
C PRO A 214 -10.48 11.54 18.97
N ALA A 215 -11.68 11.48 18.39
CA ALA A 215 -12.56 10.31 18.45
C ALA A 215 -11.90 9.04 17.89
N PHE A 216 -11.02 9.15 16.91
CA PHE A 216 -10.37 8.00 16.29
C PHE A 216 -9.24 7.39 17.15
N GLY A 217 -8.72 8.12 18.15
CA GLY A 217 -7.67 7.61 19.03
C GLY A 217 -6.36 7.26 18.33
N VAL A 218 -6.09 7.89 17.20
CA VAL A 218 -4.84 7.70 16.46
C VAL A 218 -3.68 8.28 17.28
N PRO A 219 -2.57 7.54 17.46
CA PRO A 219 -1.44 8.01 18.26
C PRO A 219 -0.84 9.32 17.74
N GLY A 220 -0.38 10.16 18.68
CA GLY A 220 0.21 11.47 18.36
C GLY A 220 1.38 11.42 17.38
N TYR A 221 2.18 10.36 17.39
CA TYR A 221 3.30 10.23 16.45
C TYR A 221 2.86 10.03 15.00
N LEU A 222 1.62 9.57 14.77
CA LEU A 222 1.02 9.48 13.44
C LEU A 222 0.27 10.77 13.09
N THR A 223 -0.49 11.34 14.04
CA THR A 223 -1.27 12.55 13.78
C THR A 223 -0.41 13.82 13.67
N HIS A 224 0.79 13.83 14.26
CA HIS A 224 1.73 14.96 14.16
C HIS A 224 2.03 15.35 12.70
N CYS A 225 2.21 14.37 11.84
CA CYS A 225 2.44 14.60 10.40
C CYS A 225 1.39 13.82 9.59
N SER A 226 0.15 14.27 9.58
CA SER A 226 -0.98 13.68 8.84
C SER A 226 -1.72 14.74 8.04
N GLY A 227 -2.67 14.32 7.20
CA GLY A 227 -3.43 15.25 6.36
C GLY A 227 -2.52 16.12 5.51
N THR A 228 -2.76 17.42 5.50
CA THR A 228 -2.03 18.40 4.65
C THR A 228 -0.50 18.39 4.86
N ASP A 229 -0.02 18.12 6.08
CA ASP A 229 1.41 18.09 6.34
C ASP A 229 2.06 16.86 5.71
N LEU A 230 1.40 15.69 5.81
CA LEU A 230 1.85 14.48 5.13
C LEU A 230 1.72 14.62 3.61
N GLN A 231 0.63 15.21 3.12
CA GLN A 231 0.45 15.51 1.69
C GLN A 231 1.63 16.31 1.13
N ARG A 232 2.02 17.42 1.78
CA ARG A 232 3.18 18.24 1.38
C ARG A 232 4.49 17.45 1.42
N LYS A 233 4.68 16.64 2.46
CA LYS A 233 5.88 15.80 2.62
C LYS A 233 5.98 14.74 1.54
N PHE A 234 4.86 14.11 1.21
CA PHE A 234 4.75 13.09 0.17
C PHE A 234 4.99 13.68 -1.23
N ILE A 235 4.38 14.83 -1.55
CA ILE A 235 4.65 15.56 -2.80
C ILE A 235 6.16 15.79 -2.97
N ARG A 236 6.82 16.34 -1.95
CA ARG A 236 8.27 16.61 -1.99
C ARG A 236 9.12 15.34 -2.12
N LEU A 237 8.62 14.19 -1.65
CA LEU A 237 9.27 12.89 -1.85
C LEU A 237 9.16 12.47 -3.32
N LEU A 238 7.96 12.51 -3.91
CA LEU A 238 7.72 12.12 -5.30
C LEU A 238 8.49 13.00 -6.28
N GLU A 239 8.44 14.32 -6.11
CA GLU A 239 9.20 15.28 -6.93
C GLU A 239 10.72 15.00 -6.85
N TRP A 240 11.22 14.69 -5.66
CA TRP A 240 12.64 14.35 -5.48
C TRP A 240 13.01 13.03 -6.18
N LEU A 241 12.15 12.02 -6.19
CA LEU A 241 12.36 10.76 -6.92
C LEU A 241 12.32 10.99 -8.44
N LYS A 242 11.35 11.79 -8.92
CA LYS A 242 11.27 12.20 -10.35
C LYS A 242 12.54 12.94 -10.80
N ALA A 243 12.99 13.91 -10.02
CA ALA A 243 14.19 14.70 -10.32
C ALA A 243 15.48 13.85 -10.36
N ARG A 244 15.46 12.62 -9.81
CA ARG A 244 16.54 11.63 -9.88
C ARG A 244 16.42 10.67 -11.06
N GLY A 245 15.46 10.89 -11.94
CA GLY A 245 15.21 10.03 -13.10
C GLY A 245 14.65 8.65 -12.72
N CYS A 246 13.99 8.53 -11.55
CA CYS A 246 13.28 7.30 -11.22
C CYS A 246 12.05 7.14 -12.11
N ARG A 247 11.87 5.95 -12.69
CA ARG A 247 10.66 5.57 -13.41
C ARG A 247 9.63 5.03 -12.40
N PHE A 248 8.39 5.48 -12.52
CA PHE A 248 7.28 5.00 -11.72
C PHE A 248 6.49 4.00 -12.54
N LEU A 249 6.40 2.77 -12.05
CA LEU A 249 5.69 1.66 -12.70
C LEU A 249 4.65 1.08 -11.73
N THR A 250 3.61 0.47 -12.27
CA THR A 250 2.76 -0.43 -11.50
C THR A 250 3.57 -1.67 -11.11
N THR A 251 3.11 -2.42 -10.14
CA THR A 251 3.84 -3.62 -9.69
C THR A 251 3.95 -4.68 -10.79
N PRO A 252 2.87 -5.04 -11.55
CA PRO A 252 3.00 -6.02 -12.62
C PRO A 252 3.92 -5.56 -13.76
N GLU A 253 3.90 -4.28 -14.13
CA GLU A 253 4.85 -3.74 -15.12
C GLU A 253 6.31 -3.90 -14.67
N TYR A 254 6.57 -3.68 -13.39
CA TYR A 254 7.93 -3.88 -12.83
C TYR A 254 8.33 -5.35 -12.79
N LEU A 255 7.39 -6.24 -12.46
CA LEU A 255 7.64 -7.68 -12.35
C LEU A 255 7.54 -8.43 -13.68
N GLY A 256 7.05 -7.80 -14.75
CA GLY A 256 6.80 -8.44 -16.04
C GLY A 256 5.71 -9.51 -15.96
N CYS A 257 4.60 -9.22 -15.25
CA CYS A 257 3.48 -10.14 -15.07
C CYS A 257 2.11 -9.50 -15.37
N ASP A 258 2.10 -8.49 -16.21
CA ASP A 258 0.93 -7.74 -16.67
C ASP A 258 0.14 -8.43 -17.82
N GLU A 259 0.66 -9.51 -18.41
CA GLU A 259 0.01 -10.31 -19.46
C GLU A 259 -0.76 -11.53 -18.93
#